data_fcef67b074a287113a52cecfb52d2e53
#
_entry.id   fcef67b074a287113a52cecfb52d2e53
#
_cell.length_a   1.000
_cell.length_b   1.000
_cell.length_c   1.000
_cell.angle_alpha   90.00
_cell.angle_beta   90.00
_cell.angle_gamma   90.00
#
_symmetry.space_group_name_H-M   'P 1'
#
loop_
_entity.id
_entity.type
_entity.pdbx_description
1 polymer ?
#
loop_
_entity_poly.entity_id
_entity_poly.type
_entity_poly.pdbx_seq_one_letter_code
_entity_poly.pdbx_strand_id
1 'polypeptide(L)'
;MIELKHLSKTFETAGGRVDALKDVSLTIPDGDVYGIIGMSGAGKSTLVRCINMLERPTEGEVLVNGQRLDTMTPAQLRAARREITMIFQRFNLLMQRNCLANVCFPMELSGLRGEKKWREQRALELLDIVGLKDKAKAYPAQLSGGQQQRVAIARALATNPKVLLCDEATHGFEPRT
;
A
#
# COMPACT_ATOMS: atom_id res chain seq x y z
N MET A 1 5.88 -14.73 0.05
CA MET A 1 7.13 -14.52 0.83
C MET A 1 7.80 -13.22 0.40
N ILE A 2 8.28 -12.42 1.36
CA ILE A 2 9.09 -11.22 1.12
C ILE A 2 10.47 -11.45 1.72
N GLU A 3 11.53 -11.17 0.96
CA GLU A 3 12.91 -11.26 1.43
C GLU A 3 13.63 -9.94 1.14
N LEU A 4 14.26 -9.37 2.15
CA LEU A 4 15.16 -8.24 2.05
C LEU A 4 16.57 -8.72 2.40
N LYS A 5 17.55 -8.40 1.56
CA LYS A 5 18.94 -8.82 1.76
C LYS A 5 19.84 -7.60 1.72
N HIS A 6 20.47 -7.31 2.86
CA HIS A 6 21.42 -6.20 3.03
C HIS A 6 20.88 -4.85 2.52
N LEU A 7 19.58 -4.59 2.78
CA LEU A 7 18.88 -3.42 2.27
C LEU A 7 19.36 -2.15 2.96
N SER A 8 19.89 -1.21 2.21
CA SER A 8 20.27 0.12 2.68
C SER A 8 19.59 1.20 1.85
N LYS A 9 19.22 2.30 2.51
CA LYS A 9 18.68 3.48 1.82
C LYS A 9 19.25 4.75 2.41
N THR A 10 19.89 5.53 1.56
CA THR A 10 20.42 6.83 1.88
C THR A 10 19.70 7.89 1.03
N PHE A 11 19.39 9.01 1.63
CA PHE A 11 18.86 10.19 0.96
C PHE A 11 19.92 11.31 0.97
N GLU A 12 20.10 11.94 -0.18
CA GLU A 12 20.86 13.20 -0.28
C GLU A 12 19.88 14.36 -0.01
N THR A 13 20.16 15.16 0.99
CA THR A 13 19.34 16.31 1.37
C THR A 13 20.17 17.60 1.36
N ALA A 14 19.53 18.76 1.37
CA ALA A 14 20.23 20.04 1.49
C ALA A 14 21.07 20.14 2.79
N GLY A 15 20.71 19.39 3.84
CA GLY A 15 21.42 19.30 5.11
C GLY A 15 22.48 18.21 5.17
N GLY A 16 22.74 17.50 4.07
CA GLY A 16 23.70 16.40 3.99
C GLY A 16 23.05 15.05 3.75
N ARG A 17 23.84 14.01 3.91
CA ARG A 17 23.46 12.62 3.70
C ARG A 17 22.71 12.06 4.92
N VAL A 18 21.56 11.42 4.69
CA VAL A 18 20.76 10.78 5.74
C VAL A 18 20.56 9.29 5.40
N ASP A 19 21.12 8.42 6.24
CA ASP A 19 20.94 6.98 6.12
C ASP A 19 19.63 6.57 6.81
N ALA A 20 18.60 6.36 6.04
CA ALA A 20 17.28 5.96 6.55
C ALA A 20 17.18 4.45 6.86
N LEU A 21 17.91 3.62 6.13
CA LEU A 21 18.04 2.17 6.37
C LEU A 21 19.52 1.78 6.27
N LYS A 22 19.96 0.89 7.17
CA LYS A 22 21.33 0.40 7.21
C LYS A 22 21.33 -1.12 7.32
N ASP A 23 21.75 -1.80 6.24
CA ASP A 23 21.98 -3.25 6.20
C ASP A 23 20.83 -4.10 6.79
N VAL A 24 19.60 -3.81 6.37
CA VAL A 24 18.41 -4.51 6.87
C VAL A 24 18.23 -5.81 6.10
N SER A 25 18.27 -6.93 6.81
CA SER A 25 17.95 -8.25 6.25
C SER A 25 16.81 -8.86 7.04
N LEU A 26 15.73 -9.27 6.33
CA LEU A 26 14.58 -9.92 6.95
C LEU A 26 13.83 -10.78 5.94
N THR A 27 13.14 -11.80 6.44
CA THR A 27 12.25 -12.66 5.66
C THR A 27 10.87 -12.67 6.30
N ILE A 28 9.83 -12.43 5.50
CA ILE A 28 8.43 -12.52 5.91
C ILE A 28 7.80 -13.68 5.13
N PRO A 29 7.41 -14.78 5.79
CA PRO A 29 6.77 -15.93 5.16
C PRO A 29 5.41 -15.58 4.54
N ASP A 30 4.92 -16.46 3.67
CA ASP A 30 3.56 -16.34 3.14
C ASP A 30 2.53 -16.58 4.24
N GLY A 31 1.48 -15.76 4.22
CA GLY A 31 0.37 -15.84 5.19
C GLY A 31 0.62 -15.16 6.52
N ASP A 32 1.82 -14.63 6.76
CA ASP A 32 2.14 -13.94 7.99
C ASP A 32 1.62 -12.49 8.03
N VAL A 33 1.37 -12.02 9.25
CA VAL A 33 1.15 -10.61 9.59
C VAL A 33 2.38 -10.10 10.33
N TYR A 34 3.17 -9.26 9.67
CA TYR A 34 4.43 -8.75 10.21
C TYR A 34 4.32 -7.28 10.61
N GLY A 35 4.57 -6.99 11.89
CA GLY A 35 4.54 -5.63 12.44
C GLY A 35 5.93 -4.99 12.52
N ILE A 36 6.08 -3.79 11.98
CA ILE A 36 7.30 -2.99 12.05
C ILE A 36 7.07 -1.86 13.06
N ILE A 37 7.75 -1.93 14.20
CA ILE A 37 7.63 -0.95 15.29
C ILE A 37 8.93 -0.14 15.44
N GLY A 38 8.82 1.05 15.98
CA GLY A 38 9.96 1.93 16.23
C GLY A 38 9.53 3.38 16.36
N MET A 39 10.41 4.25 16.82
CA MET A 39 10.17 5.68 16.99
C MET A 39 9.87 6.38 15.66
N SER A 40 9.31 7.59 15.73
CA SER A 40 9.17 8.45 14.54
C SER A 40 10.56 8.71 13.93
N GLY A 41 10.66 8.66 12.60
CA GLY A 41 11.94 8.83 11.91
C GLY A 41 12.82 7.57 11.84
N ALA A 42 12.46 6.45 12.45
CA ALA A 42 13.26 5.22 12.46
C ALA A 42 13.32 4.47 11.10
N GLY A 43 12.83 5.05 10.00
CA GLY A 43 12.90 4.45 8.67
C GLY A 43 11.77 3.49 8.31
N LYS A 44 10.74 3.30 9.18
CA LYS A 44 9.63 2.36 8.93
C LYS A 44 8.94 2.57 7.59
N SER A 45 8.48 3.79 7.32
CA SER A 45 7.83 4.14 6.05
C SER A 45 8.78 3.96 4.86
N THR A 46 10.06 4.25 5.04
CA THR A 46 11.09 4.03 4.00
C THR A 46 11.22 2.54 3.70
N LEU A 47 11.26 1.69 4.72
CA LEU A 47 11.34 0.23 4.56
C LEU A 47 10.12 -0.31 3.79
N VAL A 48 8.90 0.06 4.21
CA VAL A 48 7.67 -0.34 3.52
C VAL A 48 7.65 0.13 2.07
N ARG A 49 8.13 1.36 1.79
CA ARG A 49 8.21 1.89 0.42
C ARG A 49 9.31 1.25 -0.42
N CYS A 50 10.37 0.73 0.20
CA CYS A 50 11.38 -0.06 -0.51
C CYS A 50 10.82 -1.42 -0.95
N ILE A 51 9.96 -2.06 -0.14
CA ILE A 51 9.37 -3.37 -0.48
C ILE A 51 8.58 -3.31 -1.80
N ASN A 52 7.82 -2.22 -2.05
CA ASN A 52 7.08 -2.06 -3.31
C ASN A 52 7.81 -1.18 -4.34
N MET A 53 9.08 -0.87 -4.11
CA MET A 53 9.94 -0.06 -4.98
C MET A 53 9.40 1.35 -5.26
N LEU A 54 8.55 1.92 -4.39
CA LEU A 54 8.22 3.35 -4.42
C LEU A 54 9.45 4.19 -4.06
N GLU A 55 10.27 3.67 -3.14
CA GLU A 55 11.63 4.13 -2.90
C GLU A 55 12.61 3.04 -3.37
N ARG A 56 13.53 3.37 -4.27
CA ARG A 56 14.57 2.42 -4.64
C ARG A 56 15.63 2.37 -3.55
N PRO A 57 16.02 1.19 -3.07
CA PRO A 57 17.14 1.07 -2.16
C PRO A 57 18.42 1.60 -2.81
N THR A 58 19.37 2.05 -1.99
CA THR A 58 20.72 2.43 -2.42
C THR A 58 21.56 1.17 -2.65
N GLU A 59 21.38 0.16 -1.77
CA GLU A 59 22.06 -1.10 -1.82
C GLU A 59 21.13 -2.23 -1.37
N GLY A 60 21.48 -3.46 -1.70
CA GLY A 60 20.76 -4.67 -1.30
C GLY A 60 19.70 -5.12 -2.31
N GLU A 61 18.95 -6.14 -1.93
CA GLU A 61 17.99 -6.83 -2.79
C GLU A 61 16.61 -6.86 -2.16
N VAL A 62 15.59 -6.71 -2.99
CA VAL A 62 14.19 -6.87 -2.61
C VAL A 62 13.55 -7.97 -3.45
N LEU A 63 13.19 -9.07 -2.80
CA LEU A 63 12.48 -10.17 -3.44
C LEU A 63 11.05 -10.26 -2.88
N VAL A 64 10.08 -10.38 -3.78
CA VAL A 64 8.69 -10.65 -3.44
C VAL A 64 8.21 -11.82 -4.28
N ASN A 65 7.74 -12.88 -3.62
CA ASN A 65 7.33 -14.13 -4.27
C ASN A 65 8.41 -14.69 -5.22
N GLY A 66 9.67 -14.63 -4.79
CA GLY A 66 10.83 -15.10 -5.56
C GLY A 66 11.26 -14.17 -6.71
N GLN A 67 10.60 -13.06 -6.93
CA GLN A 67 10.94 -12.10 -7.98
C GLN A 67 11.77 -10.95 -7.42
N ARG A 68 12.92 -10.66 -8.00
CA ARG A 68 13.77 -9.51 -7.64
C ARG A 68 13.20 -8.21 -8.21
N LEU A 69 12.63 -7.39 -7.33
CA LEU A 69 12.00 -6.12 -7.73
C LEU A 69 13.02 -5.02 -8.03
N ASP A 70 14.16 -5.02 -7.35
CA ASP A 70 15.23 -4.00 -7.49
C ASP A 70 15.81 -3.95 -8.90
N THR A 71 15.81 -5.07 -9.64
CA THR A 71 16.32 -5.17 -11.01
C THR A 71 15.26 -4.95 -12.09
N MET A 72 13.99 -4.81 -11.70
CA MET A 72 12.88 -4.69 -12.66
C MET A 72 12.84 -3.34 -13.38
N THR A 73 12.43 -3.40 -14.63
CA THR A 73 12.05 -2.22 -15.42
C THR A 73 10.77 -1.57 -14.88
N PRO A 74 10.50 -0.30 -15.20
CA PRO A 74 9.26 0.35 -14.79
C PRO A 74 7.98 -0.38 -15.25
N ALA A 75 8.01 -1.06 -16.39
CA ALA A 75 6.88 -1.84 -16.89
C ALA A 75 6.65 -3.11 -16.05
N GLN A 76 7.72 -3.82 -15.72
CA GLN A 76 7.68 -4.99 -14.83
C GLN A 76 7.24 -4.64 -13.43
N LEU A 77 7.74 -3.52 -12.86
CA LEU A 77 7.30 -3.03 -11.55
C LEU A 77 5.80 -2.67 -11.52
N ARG A 78 5.27 -2.06 -12.60
CA ARG A 78 3.83 -1.82 -12.69
C ARG A 78 3.02 -3.12 -12.68
N ALA A 79 3.53 -4.18 -13.31
CA ALA A 79 2.89 -5.49 -13.28
C ALA A 79 2.97 -6.12 -11.88
N ALA A 80 4.15 -6.12 -11.24
CA ALA A 80 4.34 -6.65 -9.88
C ALA A 80 3.46 -5.94 -8.84
N ARG A 81 3.30 -4.63 -8.94
CA ARG A 81 2.46 -3.83 -8.04
C ARG A 81 0.95 -4.10 -8.15
N ARG A 82 0.49 -4.90 -9.10
CA ARG A 82 -0.90 -5.39 -9.11
C ARG A 82 -1.15 -6.42 -8.01
N GLU A 83 -0.11 -7.14 -7.61
CA GLU A 83 -0.14 -8.13 -6.54
C GLU A 83 0.35 -7.58 -5.19
N ILE A 84 0.98 -6.40 -5.19
CA ILE A 84 1.53 -5.74 -4.01
C ILE A 84 0.82 -4.40 -3.86
N THR A 85 -0.15 -4.31 -2.98
CA THR A 85 -0.90 -3.06 -2.75
C THR A 85 -0.44 -2.38 -1.47
N MET A 86 -0.72 -1.08 -1.38
CA MET A 86 -0.30 -0.28 -0.23
C MET A 86 -1.43 0.63 0.26
N ILE A 87 -1.63 0.63 1.57
CA ILE A 87 -2.44 1.62 2.28
C ILE A 87 -1.48 2.70 2.79
N PHE A 88 -1.68 3.93 2.32
CA PHE A 88 -0.84 5.08 2.66
C PHE A 88 -1.36 5.78 3.91
N GLN A 89 -0.46 6.40 4.66
CA GLN A 89 -0.75 7.19 5.86
C GLN A 89 -1.84 8.27 5.62
N ARG A 90 -1.81 8.95 4.48
CA ARG A 90 -2.78 9.99 4.09
C ARG A 90 -3.89 9.48 3.18
N PHE A 91 -4.12 8.16 3.15
CA PHE A 91 -5.14 7.45 2.36
C PHE A 91 -5.06 7.64 0.84
N ASN A 92 -4.59 8.77 0.34
CA ASN A 92 -4.39 9.10 -1.09
C ASN A 92 -5.63 8.78 -1.96
N LEU A 93 -6.82 9.10 -1.47
CA LEU A 93 -8.06 8.95 -2.23
C LEU A 93 -8.10 9.96 -3.37
N LEU A 94 -8.69 9.57 -4.49
CA LEU A 94 -8.95 10.45 -5.62
C LEU A 94 -10.15 11.35 -5.27
N MET A 95 -9.87 12.62 -4.97
CA MET A 95 -10.86 13.56 -4.44
C MET A 95 -12.00 13.84 -5.42
N GLN A 96 -11.75 13.74 -6.73
CA GLN A 96 -12.73 13.92 -7.81
C GLN A 96 -13.57 12.67 -8.10
N ARG A 97 -13.29 11.55 -7.42
CA ARG A 97 -14.03 10.30 -7.56
C ARG A 97 -14.78 9.99 -6.26
N ASN A 98 -16.01 9.49 -6.36
CA ASN A 98 -16.75 8.99 -5.20
C ASN A 98 -16.11 7.68 -4.65
N CYS A 99 -16.63 7.17 -3.53
CA CYS A 99 -16.09 5.96 -2.88
C CYS A 99 -16.08 4.76 -3.82
N LEU A 100 -17.19 4.50 -4.51
CA LEU A 100 -17.31 3.39 -5.45
C LEU A 100 -16.23 3.47 -6.54
N ALA A 101 -16.08 4.64 -7.17
CA ALA A 101 -15.10 4.85 -8.23
C ALA A 101 -13.66 4.80 -7.71
N ASN A 102 -13.40 5.21 -6.45
CA ASN A 102 -12.09 5.02 -5.81
C ASN A 102 -11.75 3.54 -5.66
N VAL A 103 -12.70 2.70 -5.23
CA VAL A 103 -12.49 1.25 -5.07
C VAL A 103 -12.40 0.55 -6.42
N CYS A 104 -13.15 0.98 -7.44
CA CYS A 104 -13.04 0.43 -8.80
C CYS A 104 -11.71 0.73 -9.48
N PHE A 105 -11.04 1.84 -9.14
CA PHE A 105 -9.89 2.36 -9.87
C PHE A 105 -8.72 1.38 -10.03
N PRO A 106 -8.26 0.62 -9.01
CA PRO A 106 -7.22 -0.39 -9.21
C PRO A 106 -7.61 -1.49 -10.19
N MET A 107 -8.88 -1.89 -10.21
CA MET A 107 -9.40 -2.90 -11.14
C MET A 107 -9.44 -2.38 -12.58
N GLU A 108 -9.71 -1.08 -12.77
CA GLU A 108 -9.62 -0.41 -14.08
C GLU A 108 -8.17 -0.44 -14.61
N LEU A 109 -7.19 -0.10 -13.76
CA LEU A 109 -5.78 -0.04 -14.13
C LEU A 109 -5.13 -1.41 -14.33
N SER A 110 -5.56 -2.42 -13.57
CA SER A 110 -4.94 -3.75 -13.61
C SER A 110 -5.22 -4.52 -14.89
N GLY A 111 -6.12 -3.99 -15.75
CA GLY A 111 -6.55 -4.70 -16.95
C GLY A 111 -7.34 -5.98 -16.63
N LEU A 112 -7.82 -6.12 -15.38
CA LEU A 112 -8.84 -7.10 -15.04
C LEU A 112 -10.07 -6.77 -15.91
N ARG A 113 -10.16 -7.45 -17.05
CA ARG A 113 -11.22 -7.29 -18.05
C ARG A 113 -12.52 -7.89 -17.56
N GLY A 114 -13.01 -7.38 -16.43
CA GLY A 114 -14.39 -7.57 -16.05
C GLY A 114 -15.23 -6.47 -16.67
N GLU A 115 -16.48 -6.76 -16.98
CA GLU A 115 -17.45 -5.72 -17.34
C GLU A 115 -17.51 -4.67 -16.23
N LYS A 116 -17.82 -3.43 -16.58
CA LYS A 116 -18.02 -2.33 -15.62
C LYS A 116 -18.92 -2.77 -14.46
N LYS A 117 -20.00 -3.49 -14.76
CA LYS A 117 -20.96 -4.02 -13.79
C LYS A 117 -20.30 -4.95 -12.76
N TRP A 118 -19.37 -5.81 -13.18
CA TRP A 118 -18.64 -6.70 -12.27
C TRP A 118 -17.73 -5.91 -11.31
N ARG A 119 -16.99 -4.91 -11.83
CA ARG A 119 -16.13 -4.07 -10.99
C ARG A 119 -16.93 -3.27 -9.96
N GLU A 120 -18.07 -2.72 -10.36
CA GLU A 120 -18.97 -1.99 -9.45
C GLU A 120 -19.55 -2.91 -8.38
N GLN A 121 -19.96 -4.12 -8.75
CA GLN A 121 -20.46 -5.12 -7.80
C GLN A 121 -19.37 -5.50 -6.79
N ARG A 122 -18.17 -5.81 -7.26
CA ARG A 122 -17.02 -6.12 -6.38
C ARG A 122 -16.68 -4.96 -5.44
N ALA A 123 -16.70 -3.74 -5.95
CA ALA A 123 -16.45 -2.56 -5.14
C ALA A 123 -17.54 -2.33 -4.07
N LEU A 124 -18.81 -2.58 -4.39
CA LEU A 124 -19.90 -2.52 -3.42
C LEU A 124 -19.77 -3.57 -2.31
N GLU A 125 -19.35 -4.79 -2.65
CA GLU A 125 -19.08 -5.85 -1.66
C GLU A 125 -17.95 -5.43 -0.70
N LEU A 126 -16.87 -4.86 -1.22
CA LEU A 126 -15.76 -4.38 -0.39
C LEU A 126 -16.17 -3.18 0.48
N LEU A 127 -16.98 -2.27 -0.05
CA LEU A 127 -17.54 -1.17 0.74
C LEU A 127 -18.49 -1.68 1.82
N ASP A 128 -19.22 -2.76 1.58
CA ASP A 128 -20.09 -3.41 2.56
C ASP A 128 -19.25 -4.02 3.71
N ILE A 129 -18.19 -4.75 3.38
CA ILE A 129 -17.25 -5.33 4.36
C ILE A 129 -16.67 -4.26 5.30
N VAL A 130 -16.37 -3.06 4.80
CA VAL A 130 -15.87 -1.96 5.63
C VAL A 130 -16.97 -1.08 6.23
N GLY A 131 -18.26 -1.44 6.07
CA GLY A 131 -19.42 -0.75 6.63
C GLY A 131 -19.69 0.62 6.00
N LEU A 132 -19.47 0.77 4.69
CA LEU A 132 -19.62 2.03 3.94
C LEU A 132 -20.43 1.88 2.64
N LYS A 133 -21.23 0.83 2.51
CA LYS A 133 -22.06 0.60 1.31
C LYS A 133 -23.03 1.76 1.03
N ASP A 134 -23.64 2.31 2.08
CA ASP A 134 -24.51 3.49 2.02
C ASP A 134 -23.80 4.76 1.55
N LYS A 135 -22.46 4.82 1.69
CA LYS A 135 -21.60 5.92 1.27
C LYS A 135 -20.96 5.73 -0.10
N ALA A 136 -21.35 4.71 -0.87
CA ALA A 136 -20.74 4.41 -2.18
C ALA A 136 -20.71 5.62 -3.14
N LYS A 137 -21.70 6.48 -3.10
CA LYS A 137 -21.81 7.70 -3.93
C LYS A 137 -21.17 8.95 -3.31
N ALA A 138 -20.76 8.90 -2.04
CA ALA A 138 -20.15 10.04 -1.35
C ALA A 138 -18.71 10.26 -1.88
N TYR A 139 -18.29 11.53 -1.87
CA TYR A 139 -16.92 11.92 -2.22
C TYR A 139 -16.03 11.95 -0.97
N PRO A 140 -14.70 11.79 -1.10
CA PRO A 140 -13.79 11.79 0.05
C PRO A 140 -13.95 13.00 0.97
N ALA A 141 -14.19 14.20 0.43
CA ALA A 141 -14.41 15.41 1.22
C ALA A 141 -15.64 15.37 2.14
N GLN A 142 -16.58 14.45 1.90
CA GLN A 142 -17.79 14.26 2.68
C GLN A 142 -17.65 13.20 3.79
N LEU A 143 -16.44 12.62 3.92
CA LEU A 143 -16.14 11.51 4.83
C LEU A 143 -15.28 11.97 5.99
N SER A 144 -15.48 11.38 7.17
CA SER A 144 -14.52 11.48 8.27
C SER A 144 -13.19 10.78 7.91
N GLY A 145 -12.10 11.09 8.62
CA GLY A 145 -10.79 10.46 8.41
C GLY A 145 -10.86 8.93 8.52
N GLY A 146 -11.58 8.40 9.53
CA GLY A 146 -11.76 6.95 9.67
C GLY A 146 -12.59 6.33 8.54
N GLN A 147 -13.56 7.07 7.97
CA GLN A 147 -14.30 6.62 6.79
C GLN A 147 -13.39 6.62 5.53
N GLN A 148 -12.59 7.67 5.34
CA GLN A 148 -11.61 7.71 4.24
C GLN A 148 -10.60 6.56 4.33
N GLN A 149 -10.12 6.24 5.53
CA GLN A 149 -9.25 5.09 5.78
C GLN A 149 -9.91 3.78 5.36
N ARG A 150 -11.17 3.56 5.74
CA ARG A 150 -11.92 2.35 5.36
C ARG A 150 -12.14 2.26 3.85
N VAL A 151 -12.38 3.36 3.14
CA VAL A 151 -12.41 3.37 1.67
C VAL A 151 -11.04 3.03 1.08
N ALA A 152 -9.94 3.52 1.66
CA ALA A 152 -8.60 3.18 1.22
C ALA A 152 -8.27 1.68 1.42
N ILE A 153 -8.74 1.08 2.52
CA ILE A 153 -8.65 -0.36 2.76
C ILE A 153 -9.42 -1.14 1.69
N ALA A 154 -10.70 -0.79 1.44
CA ALA A 154 -11.52 -1.42 0.42
C ALA A 154 -10.85 -1.32 -0.97
N ARG A 155 -10.31 -0.16 -1.30
CA ARG A 155 -9.55 0.06 -2.55
C ARG A 155 -8.32 -0.83 -2.66
N ALA A 156 -7.55 -0.97 -1.59
CA ALA A 156 -6.34 -1.80 -1.57
C ALA A 156 -6.66 -3.28 -1.79
N LEU A 157 -7.81 -3.75 -1.33
CA LEU A 157 -8.27 -5.13 -1.46
C LEU A 157 -8.96 -5.43 -2.81
N ALA A 158 -9.23 -4.41 -3.64
CA ALA A 158 -10.03 -4.56 -4.85
C ALA A 158 -9.45 -5.53 -5.87
N THR A 159 -8.13 -5.60 -6.00
CA THR A 159 -7.42 -6.49 -6.93
C THR A 159 -7.06 -7.86 -6.33
N ASN A 160 -7.51 -8.15 -5.11
CA ASN A 160 -7.15 -9.36 -4.37
C ASN A 160 -5.62 -9.57 -4.29
N PRO A 161 -4.88 -8.62 -3.69
CA PRO A 161 -3.42 -8.64 -3.66
C PRO A 161 -2.88 -9.80 -2.85
N LYS A 162 -1.68 -10.29 -3.21
CA LYS A 162 -0.94 -11.28 -2.43
C LYS A 162 -0.18 -10.65 -1.26
N VAL A 163 0.18 -9.38 -1.39
CA VAL A 163 0.89 -8.60 -0.36
C VAL A 163 0.15 -7.30 -0.11
N LEU A 164 -0.17 -7.04 1.15
CA LEU A 164 -0.75 -5.78 1.61
C LEU A 164 0.25 -5.06 2.52
N LEU A 165 0.72 -3.91 2.09
CA LEU A 165 1.61 -3.05 2.85
C LEU A 165 0.81 -1.93 3.51
N CYS A 166 1.06 -1.66 4.79
CA CYS A 166 0.41 -0.58 5.54
C CYS A 166 1.46 0.39 6.09
N ASP A 167 1.40 1.66 5.67
CA ASP A 167 2.24 2.73 6.17
C ASP A 167 1.43 3.56 7.17
N GLU A 168 1.67 3.35 8.48
CA GLU A 168 0.99 4.04 9.60
C GLU A 168 -0.57 4.06 9.51
N ALA A 169 -1.17 2.93 9.18
CA ALA A 169 -2.63 2.80 9.08
C ALA A 169 -3.37 2.97 10.44
N THR A 170 -2.65 3.28 11.50
CA THR A 170 -3.15 3.28 12.90
C THR A 170 -3.49 4.66 13.47
N HIS A 171 -3.54 5.73 12.68
CA HIS A 171 -4.09 7.01 13.16
C HIS A 171 -5.60 6.85 13.45
N GLY A 172 -5.93 6.59 14.71
CA GLY A 172 -7.30 6.43 15.19
C GLY A 172 -7.49 5.34 16.23
N PHE A 173 -6.49 4.53 16.51
CA PHE A 173 -6.44 3.66 17.68
C PHE A 173 -5.65 4.35 18.78
N GLU A 174 -6.21 5.41 19.37
CA GLU A 174 -5.85 5.78 20.74
C GLU A 174 -6.44 4.69 21.65
N PRO A 175 -5.63 3.97 22.44
CA PRO A 175 -6.17 3.15 23.49
C PRO A 175 -6.95 4.08 24.42
N ARG A 176 -8.25 3.86 24.55
CA ARG A 176 -9.03 4.54 25.58
C ARG A 176 -8.39 4.14 26.91
N THR A 177 -7.71 5.09 27.57
CA THR A 177 -7.30 5.02 28.98
C THR A 177 -8.52 4.89 29.87
#